data_ccdc0d87619aa6de727713e4cbbab4c6
#
_entry.id   ccdc0d87619aa6de727713e4cbbab4c6
#
_cell.length_a   1.000
_cell.length_b   1.000
_cell.length_c   1.000
_cell.angle_alpha   90.00
_cell.angle_beta   90.00
_cell.angle_gamma   90.00
#
_symmetry.space_group_name_H-M   'P 1'
#
loop_
_entity.id
_entity.type
_entity.pdbx_description
1 polymer ?
#
loop_
_entity_poly.entity_id
_entity_poly.type
_entity_poly.pdbx_seq_one_letter_code
_entity_poly.pdbx_strand_id
1 'polypeptide(L)'
;MGKEIEIKLAAPDAAALEAVGADARVEAVRTGAWQEIRMVTEYLDTPDRAIAARKWTLRRRTENGEAVYTIKTPGDGYARGEWESRKESLHEAVRELVRLGAPGELAELAAGGVSRTCGVEFLRRTAELTLDGTRCA
;
A
#
# COMPACT_ATOMS: atom_id res chain seq x y z
N MET A 1 10.64 6.67 -4.45
CA MET A 1 11.11 5.59 -5.33
C MET A 1 9.94 4.68 -5.64
N GLY A 2 9.73 4.36 -6.91
CA GLY A 2 8.53 3.65 -7.36
C GLY A 2 8.65 2.12 -7.41
N LYS A 3 9.47 1.50 -6.57
CA LYS A 3 9.64 0.04 -6.54
C LYS A 3 9.48 -0.50 -5.12
N GLU A 4 8.62 -1.49 -4.99
CA GLU A 4 8.37 -2.20 -3.73
C GLU A 4 8.77 -3.67 -3.89
N ILE A 5 9.37 -4.24 -2.86
CA ILE A 5 9.57 -5.69 -2.73
C ILE A 5 8.83 -6.12 -1.48
N GLU A 6 7.82 -6.97 -1.65
CA GLU A 6 6.93 -7.41 -0.58
C GLU A 6 6.75 -8.93 -0.62
N ILE A 7 6.85 -9.55 0.54
CA ILE A 7 6.43 -10.94 0.75
C ILE A 7 5.24 -10.93 1.70
N LYS A 8 4.14 -11.54 1.27
CA LYS A 8 2.90 -11.59 2.02
C LYS A 8 2.55 -13.02 2.39
N LEU A 9 2.37 -13.26 3.68
CA LEU A 9 2.01 -14.56 4.23
C LEU A 9 0.68 -14.44 4.96
N ALA A 10 -0.17 -15.45 4.84
CA ALA A 10 -1.42 -15.53 5.60
C ALA A 10 -1.19 -16.23 6.92
N ALA A 11 -1.71 -15.66 8.01
CA ALA A 11 -1.77 -16.33 9.30
C ALA A 11 -3.11 -17.08 9.43
N PRO A 12 -3.13 -18.28 10.01
CA PRO A 12 -4.37 -19.05 10.16
C PRO A 12 -5.35 -18.40 11.14
N ASP A 13 -4.86 -17.68 12.14
CA ASP A 13 -5.68 -17.02 13.16
C ASP A 13 -4.92 -15.87 13.86
N ALA A 14 -5.61 -15.19 14.76
CA ALA A 14 -5.04 -14.09 15.52
C ALA A 14 -3.91 -14.54 16.46
N ALA A 15 -3.99 -15.75 17.02
CA ALA A 15 -2.96 -16.28 17.92
C ALA A 15 -1.62 -16.46 17.16
N ALA A 16 -1.67 -16.90 15.91
CA ALA A 16 -0.49 -17.01 15.07
C ALA A 16 0.15 -15.64 14.78
N LEU A 17 -0.67 -14.60 14.54
CA LEU A 17 -0.16 -13.23 14.38
C LEU A 17 0.52 -12.72 15.66
N GLU A 18 -0.10 -12.92 16.81
CA GLU A 18 0.48 -12.54 18.09
C GLU A 18 1.80 -13.29 18.37
N ALA A 19 1.85 -14.57 18.04
CA ALA A 19 3.06 -15.38 18.22
C ALA A 19 4.22 -14.86 17.36
N VAL A 20 3.98 -14.44 16.12
CA VAL A 20 5.01 -13.81 15.27
C VAL A 20 5.51 -12.51 15.90
N GLY A 21 4.63 -11.65 16.37
CA GLY A 21 5.00 -10.40 17.02
C GLY A 21 5.78 -10.56 18.31
N ALA A 22 5.57 -11.68 19.03
CA ALA A 22 6.26 -12.01 20.29
C ALA A 22 7.49 -12.92 20.11
N ASP A 23 7.81 -13.33 18.89
CA ASP A 23 8.94 -14.22 18.61
C ASP A 23 10.28 -13.56 18.98
N ALA A 24 11.09 -14.26 19.74
CA ALA A 24 12.38 -13.75 20.22
C ALA A 24 13.34 -13.38 19.07
N ARG A 25 13.24 -14.04 17.93
CA ARG A 25 14.05 -13.73 16.74
C ARG A 25 13.62 -12.40 16.11
N VAL A 26 12.34 -12.11 16.10
CA VAL A 26 11.80 -10.81 15.64
C VAL A 26 12.23 -9.70 16.59
N GLU A 27 12.08 -9.90 17.89
CA GLU A 27 12.49 -8.93 18.92
C GLU A 27 14.00 -8.63 18.86
N ALA A 28 14.83 -9.62 18.56
CA ALA A 28 16.28 -9.46 18.48
C ALA A 28 16.73 -8.53 17.35
N VAL A 29 15.96 -8.42 16.28
CA VAL A 29 16.29 -7.61 15.09
C VAL A 29 15.39 -6.38 14.92
N ARG A 30 14.38 -6.22 15.78
CA ARG A 30 13.49 -5.07 15.75
C ARG A 30 14.21 -3.81 16.21
N THR A 31 14.01 -2.74 15.43
CA THR A 31 14.50 -1.40 15.77
C THR A 31 13.31 -0.47 16.03
N GLY A 32 13.24 0.07 17.25
CA GLY A 32 12.12 0.92 17.65
C GLY A 32 10.89 0.15 18.15
N ALA A 33 9.83 0.87 18.42
CA ALA A 33 8.59 0.32 18.95
C ALA A 33 7.68 -0.24 17.86
N TRP A 34 6.81 -1.17 18.21
CA TRP A 34 5.66 -1.52 17.39
C TRP A 34 4.74 -0.32 17.24
N GLN A 35 4.26 -0.11 16.02
CA GLN A 35 3.28 0.93 15.72
C GLN A 35 1.96 0.30 15.29
N GLU A 36 0.86 0.90 15.73
CA GLU A 36 -0.48 0.52 15.32
C GLU A 36 -1.08 1.61 14.46
N ILE A 37 -1.58 1.21 13.28
CA ILE A 37 -2.14 2.13 12.31
C ILE A 37 -3.53 1.63 11.94
N ARG A 38 -4.56 2.46 12.21
CA ARG A 38 -5.90 2.19 11.71
C ARG A 38 -5.96 2.54 10.23
N MET A 39 -6.26 1.56 9.43
CA MET A 39 -6.36 1.66 7.98
C MET A 39 -7.81 1.61 7.53
N VAL A 40 -8.27 2.63 6.82
CA VAL A 40 -9.55 2.62 6.10
C VAL A 40 -9.22 2.77 4.62
N THR A 41 -9.46 1.75 3.84
CA THR A 41 -9.04 1.68 2.43
C THR A 41 -10.26 1.66 1.52
N GLU A 42 -10.23 2.49 0.49
CA GLU A 42 -11.17 2.48 -0.63
C GLU A 42 -10.40 2.17 -1.91
N TYR A 43 -10.84 1.17 -2.66
CA TYR A 43 -10.32 0.86 -3.98
C TYR A 43 -11.14 1.59 -5.04
N LEU A 44 -10.44 2.21 -5.98
CA LEU A 44 -11.03 3.07 -7.00
C LEU A 44 -10.79 2.50 -8.40
N ASP A 45 -11.80 2.60 -9.25
CA ASP A 45 -11.68 2.21 -10.66
C ASP A 45 -12.64 3.00 -11.52
N THR A 46 -12.41 2.96 -12.83
CA THR A 46 -13.34 3.47 -13.84
C THR A 46 -14.59 2.58 -13.92
N PRO A 47 -15.71 3.05 -14.49
CA PRO A 47 -16.91 2.24 -14.64
C PRO A 47 -16.69 0.93 -15.41
N ASP A 48 -15.83 0.94 -16.41
CA ASP A 48 -15.45 -0.24 -17.21
C ASP A 48 -14.28 -1.05 -16.64
N ARG A 49 -13.84 -0.71 -15.42
CA ARG A 49 -12.74 -1.38 -14.71
C ARG A 49 -11.41 -1.40 -15.48
N ALA A 50 -11.09 -0.30 -16.12
CA ALA A 50 -9.90 -0.16 -16.95
C ALA A 50 -8.58 -0.24 -16.12
N ILE A 51 -8.61 0.16 -14.84
CA ILE A 51 -7.46 0.05 -13.93
C ILE A 51 -7.20 -1.42 -13.58
N ALA A 52 -8.24 -2.14 -13.16
CA ALA A 52 -8.13 -3.58 -12.86
C ALA A 52 -7.74 -4.40 -14.10
N ALA A 53 -8.22 -4.04 -15.28
CA ALA A 53 -7.86 -4.70 -16.55
C ALA A 53 -6.35 -4.62 -16.84
N ARG A 54 -5.67 -3.59 -16.37
CA ARG A 54 -4.22 -3.44 -16.44
C ARG A 54 -3.47 -4.16 -15.33
N LYS A 55 -4.19 -4.84 -14.45
CA LYS A 55 -3.67 -5.42 -13.20
C LYS A 55 -3.04 -4.35 -12.29
N TRP A 56 -3.53 -3.13 -12.39
CA TRP A 56 -3.18 -2.04 -11.50
C TRP A 56 -4.16 -1.99 -10.34
N THR A 57 -3.71 -1.38 -9.25
CA THR A 57 -4.56 -1.07 -8.10
C THR A 57 -4.41 0.40 -7.75
N LEU A 58 -5.51 1.14 -7.83
CA LEU A 58 -5.59 2.51 -7.32
C LEU A 58 -6.42 2.50 -6.04
N ARG A 59 -5.87 3.03 -4.97
CA ARG A 59 -6.57 3.11 -3.69
C ARG A 59 -6.39 4.46 -3.01
N ARG A 60 -7.39 4.84 -2.23
CA ARG A 60 -7.29 5.87 -1.22
C ARG A 60 -7.35 5.19 0.14
N ARG A 61 -6.36 5.41 0.96
CA ARG A 61 -6.29 4.87 2.31
C ARG A 61 -6.20 6.00 3.31
N THR A 62 -6.97 5.90 4.39
CA THR A 62 -6.78 6.77 5.54
C THR A 62 -5.95 6.01 6.56
N GLU A 63 -4.81 6.57 6.92
CA GLU A 63 -3.87 6.04 7.91
C GLU A 63 -3.90 6.97 9.12
N ASN A 64 -4.55 6.55 10.23
CA ASN A 64 -4.79 7.40 11.40
C ASN A 64 -5.40 8.77 11.05
N GLY A 65 -6.33 8.78 10.08
CA GLY A 65 -7.02 9.99 9.64
C GLY A 65 -6.35 10.76 8.49
N GLU A 66 -5.13 10.40 8.09
CA GLU A 66 -4.41 11.03 6.99
C GLU A 66 -4.61 10.25 5.68
N ALA A 67 -5.03 10.95 4.62
CA ALA A 67 -5.28 10.32 3.33
C ALA A 67 -3.98 10.04 2.55
N VAL A 68 -3.89 8.83 2.02
CA VAL A 68 -2.78 8.40 1.15
C VAL A 68 -3.37 7.74 -0.10
N TYR A 69 -3.06 8.29 -1.26
CA TYR A 69 -3.38 7.66 -2.54
C TYR A 69 -2.19 6.83 -3.02
N THR A 70 -2.46 5.61 -3.44
CA THR A 70 -1.43 4.68 -3.90
C THR A 70 -1.84 4.05 -5.22
N ILE A 71 -0.91 4.03 -6.18
CA ILE A 71 -1.02 3.21 -7.39
C ILE A 71 0.03 2.11 -7.34
N LYS A 72 -0.41 0.86 -7.54
CA LYS A 72 0.47 -0.30 -7.69
C LYS A 72 0.32 -0.87 -9.09
N THR A 73 1.44 -1.24 -9.68
CA THR A 73 1.50 -1.85 -11.02
C THR A 73 2.22 -3.19 -10.98
N PRO A 74 1.98 -4.09 -11.95
CA PRO A 74 2.70 -5.36 -12.01
C PRO A 74 4.22 -5.17 -12.12
N GLY A 75 4.95 -6.17 -11.62
CA GLY A 75 6.40 -6.26 -11.72
C GLY A 75 6.83 -7.72 -11.76
N ASP A 76 8.13 -7.96 -11.67
CA ASP A 76 8.72 -9.30 -11.72
C ASP A 76 8.84 -9.90 -10.32
N GLY A 77 8.33 -11.13 -10.15
CA GLY A 77 8.41 -11.85 -8.88
C GLY A 77 7.73 -11.10 -7.74
N TYR A 78 8.48 -10.78 -6.69
CA TYR A 78 7.99 -10.00 -5.54
C TYR A 78 8.12 -8.49 -5.71
N ALA A 79 8.76 -8.03 -6.78
CA ALA A 79 8.92 -6.61 -7.08
C ALA A 79 7.74 -6.09 -7.90
N ARG A 80 7.24 -4.92 -7.54
CA ARG A 80 6.18 -4.23 -8.29
C ARG A 80 6.40 -2.72 -8.26
N GLY A 81 5.79 -1.99 -9.19
CA GLY A 81 5.76 -0.54 -9.13
C GLY A 81 4.79 -0.07 -8.05
N GLU A 82 5.21 0.88 -7.24
CA GLU A 82 4.37 1.53 -6.24
C GLU A 82 4.73 3.00 -6.12
N TRP A 83 3.72 3.85 -6.15
CA TRP A 83 3.84 5.30 -5.94
C TRP A 83 2.76 5.75 -4.99
N GLU A 84 3.10 6.66 -4.09
CA GLU A 84 2.19 7.20 -3.09
C GLU A 84 2.14 8.72 -3.15
N SER A 85 0.96 9.27 -2.87
CA SER A 85 0.72 10.71 -2.71
C SER A 85 -0.14 10.97 -1.49
N ARG A 86 0.25 11.96 -0.71
CA ARG A 86 -0.48 12.42 0.48
C ARG A 86 -1.35 13.65 0.20
N LYS A 87 -1.64 13.92 -1.06
CA LYS A 87 -2.58 14.99 -1.45
C LYS A 87 -4.00 14.60 -1.05
N GLU A 88 -4.80 15.58 -0.68
CA GLU A 88 -6.16 15.34 -0.18
C GLU A 88 -7.16 15.00 -1.28
N SER A 89 -6.99 15.61 -2.47
CA SER A 89 -7.88 15.34 -3.60
C SER A 89 -7.30 14.32 -4.57
N LEU A 90 -8.18 13.54 -5.20
CA LEU A 90 -7.80 12.58 -6.24
C LEU A 90 -7.05 13.25 -7.39
N HIS A 91 -7.55 14.40 -7.85
CA HIS A 91 -6.96 15.12 -8.97
C HIS A 91 -5.49 15.51 -8.69
N GLU A 92 -5.24 16.11 -7.53
CA GLU A 92 -3.89 16.49 -7.12
C GLU A 92 -3.00 15.26 -6.89
N ALA A 93 -3.57 14.21 -6.27
CA ALA A 93 -2.84 12.97 -6.04
C ALA A 93 -2.41 12.31 -7.35
N VAL A 94 -3.29 12.19 -8.33
CA VAL A 94 -2.96 11.60 -9.63
C VAL A 94 -1.86 12.40 -10.34
N ARG A 95 -1.93 13.73 -10.32
CA ARG A 95 -0.89 14.57 -10.89
C ARG A 95 0.47 14.33 -10.24
N GLU A 96 0.49 14.25 -8.91
CA GLU A 96 1.72 13.97 -8.17
C GLU A 96 2.26 12.56 -8.45
N LEU A 97 1.40 11.54 -8.48
CA LEU A 97 1.79 10.17 -8.78
C LEU A 97 2.46 10.05 -10.15
N VAL A 98 1.89 10.68 -11.17
CA VAL A 98 2.49 10.72 -12.51
C VAL A 98 3.82 11.48 -12.51
N ARG A 99 3.90 12.61 -11.81
CA ARG A 99 5.15 13.38 -11.66
C ARG A 99 6.25 12.54 -10.99
N LEU A 100 5.89 11.67 -10.06
CA LEU A 100 6.81 10.76 -9.36
C LEU A 100 7.23 9.55 -10.21
N GLY A 101 6.64 9.35 -11.37
CA GLY A 101 7.02 8.30 -12.30
C GLY A 101 5.97 7.19 -12.50
N ALA A 102 4.77 7.32 -11.93
CA ALA A 102 3.66 6.41 -12.24
C ALA A 102 3.27 6.49 -13.72
N PRO A 103 2.67 5.44 -14.29
CA PRO A 103 2.28 5.46 -15.70
C PRO A 103 1.38 6.66 -16.04
N GLY A 104 1.73 7.38 -17.12
CA GLY A 104 0.98 8.57 -17.54
C GLY A 104 -0.48 8.30 -17.90
N GLU A 105 -0.81 7.10 -18.35
CA GLU A 105 -2.19 6.65 -18.61
C GLU A 105 -3.11 6.79 -17.38
N LEU A 106 -2.56 6.77 -16.17
CA LEU A 106 -3.35 6.96 -14.95
C LEU A 106 -4.10 8.29 -14.98
N ALA A 107 -3.47 9.36 -15.46
CA ALA A 107 -4.10 10.68 -15.57
C ALA A 107 -5.31 10.67 -16.51
N GLU A 108 -5.20 9.97 -17.63
CA GLU A 108 -6.30 9.85 -18.61
C GLU A 108 -7.46 9.02 -18.05
N LEU A 109 -7.16 7.91 -17.38
CA LEU A 109 -8.16 7.05 -16.75
C LEU A 109 -8.90 7.80 -15.64
N ALA A 110 -8.17 8.51 -14.78
CA ALA A 110 -8.76 9.28 -13.68
C ALA A 110 -9.60 10.48 -14.20
N ALA A 111 -9.18 11.12 -15.28
CA ALA A 111 -9.93 12.22 -15.90
C ALA A 111 -11.30 11.79 -16.40
N GLY A 112 -11.45 10.53 -16.83
CA GLY A 112 -12.74 9.94 -17.23
C GLY A 112 -13.68 9.62 -16.06
N GLY A 113 -13.20 9.75 -14.82
CA GLY A 113 -13.94 9.48 -13.60
C GLY A 113 -13.65 8.10 -13.02
N VAL A 114 -13.33 8.08 -11.74
CA VAL A 114 -13.20 6.86 -10.95
C VAL A 114 -14.12 6.93 -9.73
N SER A 115 -14.58 5.78 -9.28
CA SER A 115 -15.41 5.65 -8.10
C SER A 115 -14.97 4.45 -7.26
N ARG A 116 -15.46 4.41 -6.03
CA ARG A 116 -15.21 3.29 -5.12
C ARG A 116 -15.83 2.01 -5.65
N THR A 117 -15.02 0.96 -5.74
CA THR A 117 -15.48 -0.40 -6.09
C THR A 117 -15.69 -1.27 -4.86
N CYS A 118 -14.80 -1.16 -3.90
CA CYS A 118 -14.90 -1.85 -2.60
C CYS A 118 -14.06 -1.13 -1.56
N GLY A 119 -14.17 -1.55 -0.32
CA GLY A 119 -13.38 -1.00 0.77
C GLY A 119 -13.11 -2.04 1.85
N VAL A 120 -12.11 -1.77 2.67
CA VAL A 120 -11.74 -2.59 3.82
C VAL A 120 -11.21 -1.71 4.94
N GLU A 121 -11.52 -2.09 6.15
CA GLU A 121 -11.00 -1.46 7.37
C GLU A 121 -10.26 -2.52 8.20
N PHE A 122 -9.06 -2.18 8.67
CA PHE A 122 -8.27 -3.06 9.51
C PHE A 122 -7.27 -2.29 10.36
N LEU A 123 -6.76 -2.96 11.40
CA LEU A 123 -5.65 -2.48 12.22
C LEU A 123 -4.36 -3.13 11.72
N ARG A 124 -3.37 -2.31 11.38
CA ARG A 124 -2.03 -2.76 11.01
C ARG A 124 -1.08 -2.53 12.18
N ARG A 125 -0.37 -3.56 12.56
CA ARG A 125 0.80 -3.44 13.43
C ARG A 125 2.05 -3.55 12.59
N THR A 126 2.95 -2.61 12.73
CA THR A 126 4.19 -2.56 11.95
C THR A 126 5.39 -2.31 12.83
N ALA A 127 6.52 -2.85 12.45
CA ALA A 127 7.80 -2.61 13.10
C ALA A 127 8.92 -2.61 12.06
N GLU A 128 9.93 -1.80 12.31
CA GLU A 128 11.17 -1.85 11.53
C GLU A 128 12.08 -2.96 12.06
N LEU A 129 12.64 -3.71 11.14
CA LEU A 129 13.62 -4.75 11.42
C LEU A 129 14.94 -4.41 10.71
N THR A 130 16.07 -4.75 11.34
CA THR A 130 17.36 -4.66 10.68
C THR A 130 18.04 -6.02 10.79
N LEU A 131 18.28 -6.63 9.63
CA LEU A 131 18.89 -7.95 9.53
C LEU A 131 20.11 -7.85 8.63
N ASP A 132 21.29 -8.17 9.16
CA ASP A 132 22.57 -8.10 8.43
C ASP A 132 22.78 -6.75 7.71
N GLY A 133 22.43 -5.65 8.37
CA GLY A 133 22.51 -4.30 7.81
C GLY A 133 21.41 -3.90 6.84
N THR A 134 20.49 -4.80 6.53
CA THR A 134 19.32 -4.52 5.68
C THR A 134 18.11 -4.15 6.51
N ARG A 135 17.49 -3.01 6.18
CA ARG A 135 16.24 -2.56 6.83
C ARG A 135 15.04 -3.12 6.07
N CYS A 136 14.05 -3.58 6.83
CA CYS A 136 12.74 -3.99 6.32
C CYS A 136 11.64 -3.67 7.34
N ALA A 137 10.39 -3.72 6.92
CA ALA A 137 9.22 -3.50 7.77
C ALA A 137 8.12 -4.50 7.44
#